data_ec71b8ebdaea2069a1bd360c63b9a652
#
_entry.id   ec71b8ebdaea2069a1bd360c63b9a652
#
_cell.length_a   1.000
_cell.length_b   1.000
_cell.length_c   1.000
_cell.angle_alpha   90.00
_cell.angle_beta   90.00
_cell.angle_gamma   90.00
#
_symmetry.space_group_name_H-M   'P 1'
#
loop_
_entity.id
_entity.type
_entity.pdbx_description
1 polymer ?
#
loop_
_entity_poly.entity_id
_entity_poly.type
_entity_poly.pdbx_seq_one_letter_code
_entity_poly.pdbx_strand_id
1 'polypeptide(L)'
;MNKLITKLLFATIAMAGFTACSQDLIEEQKKNTKENPKHLTEFFATNSAKTRTGAKYVTIPSVLDGLLFYWNSGDQIWIDKDNNGVFVKNDGSDIQSGSKLEDANFFFNDQLNATSYKVRYTGNNSSAANEVTFAETQIQTAPNDASNIGKYGDCGVAVATKNAQGKYQFTLQHKAAYMVLSPYSTYGFASSVGVVAVYVTASKPISGKFAFDDNGVGEAKTGAKNTIAWFYKQELLGRKHISSSNSNFRDPQNMLPLPTAADVTQNGIIITMPPGTYEDLTIEYGLIDTATGGYGYYKQTFKNKTLVAGENRVLSRDIKLDTEFDPNEYYAWDAVQDEYYWKGAPNKLRVGRNMPSESTGYATSASDPRFQNEIPGGSTSNVADNAATRGATVAFNHNEALWLILNGEAKWDEWKMYVMNKHLYNGGIWIKTLKQIALERRVTVESLKEGFLGMDFRACPCTNNPHAKRTFNDADANYERPAKADRSKYMFMPAAGYFGRPTLASQQNLRIMLFCGDQGF
;
A
#
# COMPACT_ATOMS: atom_id res chain seq x y z
N MET A 1 -3.37 -24.67 -60.21
CA MET A 1 -4.71 -24.36 -59.67
C MET A 1 -4.86 -24.66 -58.19
N ASN A 2 -3.84 -25.16 -57.49
CA ASN A 2 -3.97 -25.58 -56.05
C ASN A 2 -3.32 -24.63 -55.03
N LYS A 3 -2.74 -23.49 -55.43
CA LYS A 3 -2.15 -22.53 -54.48
C LYS A 3 -3.03 -21.31 -54.15
N LEU A 4 -4.14 -21.14 -54.89
CA LEU A 4 -5.04 -20.03 -54.67
C LEU A 4 -6.17 -20.36 -53.66
N ILE A 5 -6.56 -21.63 -53.61
CA ILE A 5 -7.63 -22.11 -52.72
C ILE A 5 -7.15 -22.19 -51.27
N THR A 6 -5.88 -22.52 -51.05
CA THR A 6 -5.30 -22.61 -49.70
C THR A 6 -5.10 -21.20 -49.05
N LYS A 7 -4.90 -20.16 -49.84
CA LYS A 7 -4.81 -18.79 -49.33
C LYS A 7 -6.18 -18.15 -49.01
N LEU A 8 -7.26 -18.61 -49.66
CA LEU A 8 -8.59 -18.14 -49.37
C LEU A 8 -9.18 -18.79 -48.10
N LEU A 9 -8.80 -20.03 -47.81
CA LEU A 9 -9.26 -20.71 -46.59
C LEU A 9 -8.59 -20.18 -45.31
N PHE A 10 -7.35 -19.70 -45.38
CA PHE A 10 -6.67 -19.08 -44.24
C PHE A 10 -7.15 -17.64 -43.95
N ALA A 11 -7.64 -16.93 -44.94
CA ALA A 11 -8.21 -15.58 -44.76
C ALA A 11 -9.61 -15.60 -44.10
N THR A 12 -10.39 -16.66 -44.30
CA THR A 12 -11.72 -16.82 -43.69
C THR A 12 -11.65 -17.33 -42.25
N ILE A 13 -10.62 -18.06 -41.86
CA ILE A 13 -10.43 -18.50 -40.46
C ILE A 13 -9.86 -17.39 -39.58
N ALA A 14 -9.08 -16.45 -40.17
CA ALA A 14 -8.56 -15.30 -39.42
C ALA A 14 -9.60 -14.20 -39.12
N MET A 15 -10.70 -14.14 -39.89
CA MET A 15 -11.80 -13.19 -39.60
C MET A 15 -12.87 -13.73 -38.64
N ALA A 16 -12.91 -15.04 -38.39
CA ALA A 16 -13.82 -15.63 -37.39
C ALA A 16 -13.26 -15.61 -35.95
N GLY A 17 -11.97 -15.26 -35.77
CA GLY A 17 -11.30 -15.23 -34.47
C GLY A 17 -11.30 -13.85 -33.77
N PHE A 18 -11.74 -12.77 -34.42
CA PHE A 18 -11.73 -11.42 -33.85
C PHE A 18 -13.09 -10.86 -33.47
N THR A 19 -14.16 -11.64 -33.58
CA THR A 19 -15.50 -11.21 -33.16
C THR A 19 -15.96 -11.81 -31.83
N ALA A 20 -15.06 -12.49 -31.09
CA ALA A 20 -15.41 -13.15 -29.82
C ALA A 20 -14.89 -12.45 -28.56
N CYS A 21 -14.38 -11.21 -28.64
CA CYS A 21 -13.88 -10.48 -27.48
C CYS A 21 -14.44 -9.07 -27.30
N SER A 22 -15.63 -8.77 -27.80
CA SER A 22 -16.31 -7.50 -27.50
C SER A 22 -17.81 -7.63 -27.27
N GLN A 23 -18.28 -8.81 -26.86
CA GLN A 23 -19.62 -9.05 -26.38
C GLN A 23 -19.59 -9.69 -25.00
N ASP A 24 -18.82 -9.11 -24.09
CA ASP A 24 -19.08 -9.26 -22.68
C ASP A 24 -19.96 -8.10 -22.25
N LEU A 25 -21.25 -8.42 -22.40
CA LEU A 25 -22.23 -8.35 -21.35
C LEU A 25 -22.83 -7.00 -21.07
N ILE A 26 -23.71 -6.67 -21.92
CA ILE A 26 -25.04 -6.42 -21.37
C ILE A 26 -25.86 -7.66 -21.75
N GLU A 27 -25.84 -8.72 -20.93
CA GLU A 27 -27.03 -9.55 -20.82
C GLU A 27 -28.14 -8.60 -20.39
N GLU A 28 -29.00 -8.25 -21.30
CA GLU A 28 -30.33 -7.78 -20.95
C GLU A 28 -30.93 -8.89 -20.06
N GLN A 29 -30.74 -8.75 -18.75
CA GLN A 29 -31.54 -9.49 -17.80
C GLN A 29 -32.97 -9.09 -18.13
N LYS A 30 -33.68 -10.01 -18.80
CA LYS A 30 -35.13 -9.95 -18.92
C LYS A 30 -35.65 -9.47 -17.59
N LYS A 31 -36.29 -8.30 -17.56
CA LYS A 31 -37.09 -7.80 -16.45
C LYS A 31 -37.99 -8.93 -15.95
N ASN A 32 -37.53 -9.74 -15.02
CA ASN A 32 -38.38 -10.49 -14.14
C ASN A 32 -38.92 -9.48 -13.11
N THR A 33 -39.80 -8.60 -13.58
CA THR A 33 -40.66 -7.82 -12.71
C THR A 33 -41.49 -8.82 -11.93
N LYS A 34 -41.16 -9.06 -10.66
CA LYS A 34 -42.15 -9.63 -9.75
C LYS A 34 -43.36 -8.71 -9.85
N GLU A 35 -44.50 -9.28 -10.29
CA GLU A 35 -45.75 -8.56 -10.25
C GLU A 35 -45.94 -8.01 -8.84
N ASN A 36 -46.27 -6.73 -8.74
CA ASN A 36 -46.57 -6.06 -7.47
C ASN A 36 -47.66 -6.91 -6.78
N PRO A 37 -47.41 -7.49 -5.59
CA PRO A 37 -48.44 -8.16 -4.81
C PRO A 37 -49.61 -7.19 -4.67
N LYS A 38 -50.81 -7.60 -5.04
CA LYS A 38 -52.01 -6.76 -5.06
C LYS A 38 -52.09 -5.90 -3.81
N HIS A 39 -52.09 -4.57 -3.98
CA HIS A 39 -52.25 -3.51 -2.98
C HIS A 39 -51.02 -2.83 -2.39
N LEU A 40 -49.81 -3.02 -2.89
CA LEU A 40 -48.62 -2.27 -2.38
C LEU A 40 -48.44 -0.95 -3.13
N THR A 41 -48.13 0.12 -2.40
CA THR A 41 -47.70 1.38 -3.00
C THR A 41 -46.22 1.23 -3.44
N GLU A 42 -45.97 1.56 -4.71
CA GLU A 42 -44.66 1.35 -5.34
C GLU A 42 -43.87 2.66 -5.46
N PHE A 43 -42.63 2.62 -5.02
CA PHE A 43 -41.64 3.67 -5.17
C PHE A 43 -40.56 3.18 -6.15
N PHE A 44 -40.44 3.84 -7.27
CA PHE A 44 -39.52 3.51 -8.33
C PHE A 44 -38.29 4.45 -8.28
N ALA A 45 -37.15 3.88 -7.98
CA ALA A 45 -35.88 4.57 -8.04
C ALA A 45 -35.39 4.60 -9.49
N THR A 46 -35.37 5.80 -10.08
CA THR A 46 -34.89 5.98 -11.46
C THR A 46 -33.43 6.32 -11.49
N ASN A 47 -32.82 5.94 -12.61
CA ASN A 47 -31.44 6.19 -12.91
C ASN A 47 -31.20 7.65 -13.36
N SER A 48 -30.47 8.43 -12.58
CA SER A 48 -29.51 9.36 -13.17
C SER A 48 -28.12 8.80 -12.86
N ALA A 49 -27.11 9.05 -13.68
CA ALA A 49 -25.76 8.49 -13.54
C ALA A 49 -25.09 8.69 -12.15
N LYS A 50 -25.81 9.24 -11.17
CA LYS A 50 -25.35 9.60 -9.83
C LYS A 50 -26.11 8.94 -8.67
N THR A 51 -26.93 7.88 -8.87
CA THR A 51 -27.93 7.48 -7.86
C THR A 51 -28.00 5.99 -7.55
N ARG A 52 -26.89 5.36 -7.09
CA ARG A 52 -26.84 3.91 -6.83
C ARG A 52 -25.98 3.60 -5.61
N THR A 53 -26.19 2.45 -4.95
CA THR A 53 -25.65 2.10 -3.64
C THR A 53 -24.47 1.13 -3.65
N GLY A 54 -24.10 0.62 -4.80
CA GLY A 54 -22.84 -0.07 -5.08
C GLY A 54 -22.16 0.65 -6.23
N ALA A 55 -20.84 0.77 -6.25
CA ALA A 55 -20.19 1.60 -7.23
C ALA A 55 -19.04 0.91 -7.96
N LYS A 56 -18.84 1.31 -9.20
CA LYS A 56 -17.61 1.11 -9.97
C LYS A 56 -17.21 2.45 -10.56
N TYR A 57 -15.94 2.82 -10.38
CA TYR A 57 -15.42 4.02 -11.05
C TYR A 57 -15.29 3.75 -12.55
N VAL A 58 -15.84 4.63 -13.36
CA VAL A 58 -15.83 4.49 -14.82
C VAL A 58 -15.12 5.70 -15.43
N THR A 59 -14.10 5.41 -16.21
CA THR A 59 -13.42 6.38 -17.06
C THR A 59 -14.03 6.29 -18.46
N ILE A 60 -14.92 7.22 -18.81
CA ILE A 60 -15.49 7.30 -20.15
C ILE A 60 -14.88 8.55 -20.82
N PRO A 61 -14.23 8.43 -21.98
CA PRO A 61 -13.47 9.54 -22.59
C PRO A 61 -14.28 10.80 -22.92
N SER A 62 -15.61 10.69 -22.94
CA SER A 62 -16.54 11.79 -23.30
C SER A 62 -17.51 12.19 -22.17
N VAL A 63 -17.41 11.56 -20.99
CA VAL A 63 -18.29 11.83 -19.83
C VAL A 63 -17.39 12.05 -18.62
N LEU A 64 -17.77 12.97 -17.74
CA LEU A 64 -17.08 13.20 -16.47
C LEU A 64 -16.86 11.87 -15.72
N ASP A 65 -15.60 11.60 -15.39
CA ASP A 65 -15.21 10.45 -14.59
C ASP A 65 -16.05 10.38 -13.32
N GLY A 66 -16.67 9.26 -13.04
CA GLY A 66 -17.55 9.15 -11.91
C GLY A 66 -17.81 7.72 -11.43
N LEU A 67 -18.39 7.64 -10.23
CA LEU A 67 -18.91 6.39 -9.71
C LEU A 67 -20.25 6.08 -10.36
N LEU A 68 -20.40 4.86 -10.90
CA LEU A 68 -21.69 4.30 -11.25
C LEU A 68 -22.21 3.52 -10.06
N PHE A 69 -23.38 3.89 -9.58
CA PHE A 69 -24.00 3.28 -8.41
C PHE A 69 -25.05 2.25 -8.82
N TYR A 70 -25.28 1.23 -8.01
CA TYR A 70 -26.25 0.16 -8.21
C TYR A 70 -27.00 -0.12 -6.91
N TRP A 71 -28.30 -0.43 -7.01
CA TRP A 71 -29.05 -0.99 -5.90
C TRP A 71 -28.65 -2.44 -5.67
N ASN A 72 -28.39 -2.80 -4.42
CA ASN A 72 -27.97 -4.14 -4.02
C ASN A 72 -29.02 -4.80 -3.14
N SER A 73 -28.97 -6.12 -3.06
CA SER A 73 -29.80 -6.88 -2.14
C SER A 73 -29.59 -6.40 -0.70
N GLY A 74 -30.71 -6.12 -0.01
CA GLY A 74 -30.71 -5.60 1.35
C GLY A 74 -30.77 -4.07 1.45
N ASP A 75 -30.70 -3.35 0.33
CA ASP A 75 -30.95 -1.91 0.33
C ASP A 75 -32.40 -1.60 0.71
N GLN A 76 -32.57 -0.57 1.52
CA GLN A 76 -33.86 -0.15 2.07
C GLN A 76 -33.99 1.37 2.01
N ILE A 77 -35.22 1.85 1.81
CA ILE A 77 -35.54 3.28 1.85
C ILE A 77 -36.54 3.58 2.98
N TRP A 78 -36.53 4.82 3.39
CA TRP A 78 -37.42 5.37 4.39
C TRP A 78 -38.22 6.49 3.77
N ILE A 79 -39.52 6.58 4.08
CA ILE A 79 -40.39 7.69 3.63
C ILE A 79 -41.01 8.40 4.82
N ASP A 80 -41.15 9.73 4.73
CA ASP A 80 -41.94 10.54 5.66
C ASP A 80 -43.41 10.38 5.27
N LYS A 81 -44.04 9.32 5.81
CA LYS A 81 -45.39 8.87 5.41
C LYS A 81 -46.47 9.92 5.59
N ASP A 82 -46.44 10.64 6.71
CA ASP A 82 -47.46 11.59 7.10
C ASP A 82 -47.01 13.05 6.94
N ASN A 83 -45.86 13.29 6.35
CA ASN A 83 -45.20 14.59 6.24
C ASN A 83 -45.01 15.30 7.59
N ASN A 84 -44.80 14.52 8.65
CA ASN A 84 -44.66 15.00 10.04
C ASN A 84 -43.25 14.75 10.61
N GLY A 85 -42.30 14.28 9.77
CA GLY A 85 -40.93 13.97 10.15
C GLY A 85 -40.74 12.57 10.72
N VAL A 86 -41.79 11.75 10.75
CA VAL A 86 -41.71 10.33 11.16
C VAL A 86 -41.55 9.46 9.92
N PHE A 87 -40.39 8.82 9.81
CA PHE A 87 -40.05 8.01 8.67
C PHE A 87 -40.36 6.52 8.91
N VAL A 88 -40.98 5.88 7.92
CA VAL A 88 -41.25 4.46 7.90
C VAL A 88 -40.42 3.78 6.81
N LYS A 89 -39.99 2.54 7.09
CA LYS A 89 -39.18 1.74 6.18
C LYS A 89 -40.06 1.00 5.17
N ASN A 90 -39.54 0.76 3.96
CA ASN A 90 -40.21 -0.10 2.99
C ASN A 90 -40.36 -1.54 3.49
N ASP A 91 -41.45 -2.19 3.12
CA ASP A 91 -41.77 -3.58 3.49
C ASP A 91 -41.10 -4.61 2.58
N GLY A 92 -40.76 -4.25 1.35
CA GLY A 92 -40.10 -5.12 0.38
C GLY A 92 -39.47 -4.35 -0.77
N SER A 93 -38.76 -5.08 -1.64
CA SER A 93 -38.20 -4.58 -2.89
C SER A 93 -38.18 -5.70 -3.94
N ASP A 94 -37.98 -5.33 -5.20
CA ASP A 94 -37.74 -6.28 -6.28
C ASP A 94 -36.28 -6.73 -6.40
N ILE A 95 -35.41 -6.26 -5.55
CA ILE A 95 -33.97 -6.55 -5.56
C ILE A 95 -33.74 -7.98 -5.05
N GLN A 96 -33.32 -8.87 -5.94
CA GLN A 96 -33.03 -10.26 -5.59
C GLN A 96 -31.66 -10.41 -4.95
N SER A 97 -31.48 -11.48 -4.16
CA SER A 97 -30.19 -11.80 -3.57
C SER A 97 -29.12 -11.95 -4.65
N GLY A 98 -27.98 -11.21 -4.49
CA GLY A 98 -26.87 -11.24 -5.43
C GLY A 98 -27.03 -10.37 -6.68
N SER A 99 -28.21 -9.74 -6.91
CA SER A 99 -28.41 -8.85 -8.04
C SER A 99 -27.88 -7.45 -7.77
N LYS A 100 -27.46 -6.77 -8.85
CA LYS A 100 -27.12 -5.35 -8.90
C LYS A 100 -28.07 -4.70 -9.92
N LEU A 101 -28.92 -3.80 -9.48
CA LEU A 101 -29.91 -3.17 -10.35
C LEU A 101 -29.60 -1.69 -10.53
N GLU A 102 -29.75 -1.21 -11.75
CA GLU A 102 -29.68 0.22 -12.03
C GLU A 102 -30.90 0.95 -11.48
N ASP A 103 -32.07 0.37 -11.66
CA ASP A 103 -33.36 0.85 -11.18
C ASP A 103 -33.96 -0.20 -10.26
N ALA A 104 -34.69 0.20 -9.23
CA ALA A 104 -35.27 -0.70 -8.26
C ALA A 104 -36.65 -0.21 -7.82
N ASN A 105 -37.53 -1.15 -7.49
CA ASN A 105 -38.82 -0.86 -6.88
C ASN A 105 -38.81 -1.22 -5.39
N PHE A 106 -39.33 -0.30 -4.59
CA PHE A 106 -39.56 -0.48 -3.16
C PHE A 106 -41.05 -0.44 -2.87
N PHE A 107 -41.51 -1.34 -2.02
CA PHE A 107 -42.92 -1.55 -1.75
C PHE A 107 -43.27 -1.18 -0.31
N PHE A 108 -44.43 -0.51 -0.16
CA PHE A 108 -45.04 -0.17 1.13
C PHE A 108 -46.44 -0.72 1.21
N ASN A 109 -46.78 -1.37 2.33
CA ASN A 109 -48.13 -1.94 2.57
C ASN A 109 -49.19 -0.88 2.79
N ASP A 110 -48.80 0.36 2.99
CA ASP A 110 -49.70 1.49 3.22
C ASP A 110 -50.28 2.06 1.93
N GLN A 111 -51.53 2.53 2.01
CA GLN A 111 -52.12 3.35 0.95
C GLN A 111 -51.62 4.79 1.10
N LEU A 112 -50.73 5.19 0.19
CA LEU A 112 -50.10 6.51 0.20
C LEU A 112 -50.78 7.40 -0.86
N ASN A 113 -51.32 8.55 -0.42
CA ASN A 113 -52.16 9.40 -1.26
C ASN A 113 -51.58 10.81 -1.51
N ALA A 114 -50.51 11.23 -0.83
CA ALA A 114 -49.90 12.53 -1.09
C ALA A 114 -49.30 12.60 -2.50
N THR A 115 -49.11 13.81 -3.01
CA THR A 115 -48.49 14.03 -4.33
C THR A 115 -46.99 13.75 -4.32
N SER A 116 -46.37 13.84 -3.15
CA SER A 116 -44.95 13.56 -2.97
C SER A 116 -44.61 13.15 -1.53
N TYR A 117 -43.47 12.44 -1.39
CA TYR A 117 -42.93 12.02 -0.10
C TYR A 117 -41.42 12.28 -0.05
N LYS A 118 -40.92 12.69 1.09
CA LYS A 118 -39.48 12.70 1.34
C LYS A 118 -38.96 11.28 1.46
N VAL A 119 -37.82 11.00 0.84
CA VAL A 119 -37.17 9.70 0.85
C VAL A 119 -35.78 9.83 1.44
N ARG A 120 -35.41 8.91 2.31
CA ARG A 120 -34.05 8.75 2.82
C ARG A 120 -33.52 7.35 2.56
N TYR A 121 -32.27 7.27 2.22
CA TYR A 121 -31.46 6.06 2.17
C TYR A 121 -30.30 6.24 3.15
N THR A 122 -30.14 5.35 4.11
CA THR A 122 -29.14 5.45 5.18
C THR A 122 -28.14 4.31 5.20
N GLY A 123 -28.02 3.59 4.07
CA GLY A 123 -27.14 2.45 3.93
C GLY A 123 -27.74 1.15 4.51
N ASN A 124 -27.02 0.04 4.33
CA ASN A 124 -27.47 -1.28 4.75
C ASN A 124 -27.14 -1.59 6.21
N ASN A 125 -26.31 -0.77 6.85
CA ASN A 125 -25.88 -0.94 8.24
C ASN A 125 -26.56 0.02 9.21
N SER A 126 -27.53 0.80 8.75
CA SER A 126 -28.33 1.69 9.58
C SER A 126 -29.73 1.13 9.84
N SER A 127 -30.21 1.27 11.06
CA SER A 127 -31.54 0.83 11.48
C SER A 127 -32.54 1.98 11.63
N ALA A 128 -32.17 3.21 11.28
CA ALA A 128 -32.96 4.40 11.49
C ALA A 128 -32.82 5.40 10.32
N ALA A 129 -33.89 6.11 10.02
CA ALA A 129 -33.92 7.15 8.98
C ALA A 129 -33.13 8.43 9.33
N ASN A 130 -32.83 8.64 10.61
CA ASN A 130 -32.16 9.83 11.12
C ASN A 130 -30.71 9.57 11.58
N GLU A 131 -30.13 8.46 11.12
CA GLU A 131 -28.78 8.06 11.45
C GLU A 131 -28.13 7.34 10.28
N VAL A 132 -26.87 7.64 10.01
CA VAL A 132 -26.02 6.87 9.08
C VAL A 132 -24.80 6.38 9.83
N THR A 133 -24.32 5.17 9.48
CA THR A 133 -23.12 4.59 10.09
C THR A 133 -22.03 4.44 9.04
N PHE A 134 -20.95 5.22 9.20
CA PHE A 134 -19.74 5.02 8.41
C PHE A 134 -18.88 3.92 9.04
N ALA A 135 -18.57 2.89 8.26
CA ALA A 135 -17.83 1.74 8.77
C ALA A 135 -16.36 2.11 9.07
N GLU A 136 -15.89 1.72 10.25
CA GLU A 136 -14.49 1.85 10.65
C GLU A 136 -13.56 0.95 9.81
N THR A 137 -14.11 -0.17 9.32
CA THR A 137 -13.38 -1.11 8.46
C THR A 137 -14.12 -1.27 7.14
N GLN A 138 -13.42 -1.07 6.04
CA GLN A 138 -13.93 -1.23 4.69
C GLN A 138 -13.07 -2.24 3.92
N ILE A 139 -13.69 -3.04 3.06
CA ILE A 139 -13.04 -4.12 2.31
C ILE A 139 -13.38 -3.97 0.84
N GLN A 140 -12.39 -4.19 0.00
CA GLN A 140 -12.54 -4.25 -1.44
C GLN A 140 -11.92 -5.56 -1.94
N THR A 141 -12.56 -6.23 -2.89
CA THR A 141 -12.15 -7.57 -3.36
C THR A 141 -11.58 -7.58 -4.78
N ALA A 142 -11.76 -6.47 -5.49
CA ALA A 142 -11.20 -6.24 -6.82
C ALA A 142 -10.79 -4.76 -6.96
N PRO A 143 -9.88 -4.42 -7.86
CA PRO A 143 -9.56 -3.03 -8.17
C PRO A 143 -10.83 -2.28 -8.59
N ASN A 144 -10.95 -1.01 -8.18
CA ASN A 144 -12.02 -0.13 -8.63
C ASN A 144 -13.45 -0.65 -8.38
N ASP A 145 -13.65 -1.55 -7.41
CA ASP A 145 -14.94 -2.11 -7.04
C ASP A 145 -15.39 -1.58 -5.67
N ALA A 146 -16.50 -0.85 -5.67
CA ALA A 146 -17.13 -0.33 -4.46
C ALA A 146 -18.52 -0.94 -4.25
N SER A 147 -18.73 -2.20 -4.61
CA SER A 147 -20.02 -2.88 -4.49
C SER A 147 -20.58 -2.91 -3.05
N ASN A 148 -19.75 -2.67 -2.05
CA ASN A 148 -20.13 -2.67 -0.65
C ASN A 148 -20.29 -1.28 -0.01
N ILE A 149 -20.30 -0.18 -0.78
CA ILE A 149 -20.38 1.19 -0.20
C ILE A 149 -21.64 1.40 0.65
N GLY A 150 -22.76 0.76 0.30
CA GLY A 150 -23.97 0.78 1.12
C GLY A 150 -23.76 0.24 2.54
N LYS A 151 -22.85 -0.73 2.73
CA LYS A 151 -22.46 -1.24 4.05
C LYS A 151 -21.47 -0.30 4.76
N TYR A 152 -20.84 0.62 4.02
CA TYR A 152 -19.78 1.48 4.54
C TYR A 152 -20.23 2.91 4.82
N GLY A 153 -21.53 3.20 4.65
CA GLY A 153 -22.09 4.50 5.02
C GLY A 153 -22.52 5.34 3.82
N ASP A 154 -22.69 4.74 2.65
CA ASP A 154 -23.39 5.42 1.57
C ASP A 154 -24.81 5.79 2.03
N CYS A 155 -25.22 7.02 1.73
CA CYS A 155 -26.51 7.56 2.14
C CYS A 155 -26.97 8.63 1.16
N GLY A 156 -28.29 8.88 1.14
CA GLY A 156 -28.85 9.86 0.24
C GLY A 156 -30.26 10.27 0.60
N VAL A 157 -30.71 11.34 -0.03
CA VAL A 157 -32.06 11.90 0.12
C VAL A 157 -32.72 12.12 -1.23
N ALA A 158 -34.04 12.09 -1.26
CA ALA A 158 -34.82 12.39 -2.44
C ALA A 158 -36.22 12.93 -2.06
N VAL A 159 -36.94 13.41 -3.07
CA VAL A 159 -38.38 13.60 -3.03
C VAL A 159 -38.99 12.71 -4.10
N ALA A 160 -39.80 11.76 -3.68
CA ALA A 160 -40.56 10.89 -4.58
C ALA A 160 -41.86 11.59 -4.98
N THR A 161 -42.13 11.70 -6.29
CA THR A 161 -43.29 12.37 -6.82
C THR A 161 -44.19 11.35 -7.56
N LYS A 162 -45.50 11.42 -7.37
CA LYS A 162 -46.48 10.53 -7.99
C LYS A 162 -46.54 10.82 -9.48
N ASN A 163 -46.33 9.80 -10.31
CA ASN A 163 -46.45 9.89 -11.76
C ASN A 163 -47.90 9.62 -12.24
N ALA A 164 -48.14 9.75 -13.55
CA ALA A 164 -49.43 9.54 -14.15
C ALA A 164 -49.96 8.10 -13.98
N GLN A 165 -49.10 7.11 -13.76
CA GLN A 165 -49.42 5.72 -13.51
C GLN A 165 -49.70 5.41 -12.03
N GLY A 166 -49.67 6.44 -11.15
CA GLY A 166 -49.90 6.28 -9.73
C GLY A 166 -48.72 5.77 -8.93
N LYS A 167 -47.54 5.58 -9.54
CA LYS A 167 -46.29 5.16 -8.88
C LYS A 167 -45.50 6.40 -8.45
N TYR A 168 -44.79 6.28 -7.34
CA TYR A 168 -43.86 7.31 -6.86
C TYR A 168 -42.49 7.12 -7.49
N GLN A 169 -42.01 8.16 -8.14
CA GLN A 169 -40.72 8.14 -8.82
C GLN A 169 -39.71 9.08 -8.11
N PHE A 170 -38.50 8.63 -7.91
CA PHE A 170 -37.45 9.44 -7.29
C PHE A 170 -36.06 9.15 -7.86
N THR A 171 -35.17 10.12 -7.66
CA THR A 171 -33.74 10.04 -7.95
C THR A 171 -32.98 10.40 -6.69
N LEU A 172 -32.17 9.47 -6.20
CA LEU A 172 -31.43 9.65 -4.95
C LEU A 172 -30.29 10.66 -5.14
N GLN A 173 -30.15 11.62 -4.25
CA GLN A 173 -28.99 12.50 -4.14
C GLN A 173 -28.08 11.96 -3.04
N HIS A 174 -26.93 11.42 -3.41
CA HIS A 174 -25.96 10.91 -2.44
C HIS A 174 -25.42 12.00 -1.53
N LYS A 175 -25.25 11.68 -0.26
CA LYS A 175 -24.80 12.59 0.79
C LYS A 175 -23.52 12.13 1.49
N ALA A 176 -23.04 10.94 1.23
CA ALA A 176 -21.68 10.54 1.59
C ALA A 176 -20.65 11.16 0.64
N ALA A 177 -19.40 11.18 1.02
CA ALA A 177 -18.28 11.50 0.15
C ALA A 177 -17.46 10.24 -0.17
N TYR A 178 -16.88 10.18 -1.36
CA TYR A 178 -16.11 9.02 -1.83
C TYR A 178 -14.69 9.46 -2.17
N MET A 179 -13.73 8.95 -1.43
CA MET A 179 -12.33 9.15 -1.71
C MET A 179 -11.83 7.99 -2.58
N VAL A 180 -11.35 8.30 -3.79
CA VAL A 180 -10.81 7.32 -4.73
C VAL A 180 -9.30 7.49 -4.75
N LEU A 181 -8.58 6.53 -4.20
CA LEU A 181 -7.12 6.55 -4.18
C LEU A 181 -6.57 5.76 -5.36
N SER A 182 -5.60 6.33 -6.04
CA SER A 182 -4.87 5.68 -7.14
C SER A 182 -3.36 5.86 -6.91
N PRO A 183 -2.77 5.01 -6.02
CA PRO A 183 -1.35 5.03 -5.79
C PRO A 183 -0.59 4.46 -6.99
N TYR A 184 0.54 5.06 -7.32
CA TYR A 184 1.43 4.59 -8.39
C TYR A 184 2.88 4.85 -7.99
N SER A 185 3.84 4.35 -8.77
CA SER A 185 5.24 4.67 -8.54
C SER A 185 6.02 4.76 -9.84
N THR A 186 6.52 5.96 -10.14
CA THR A 186 7.43 6.19 -11.28
C THR A 186 8.79 5.52 -11.10
N TYR A 187 9.10 5.03 -9.90
CA TYR A 187 10.27 4.20 -9.63
C TYR A 187 10.20 2.87 -10.39
N GLY A 188 8.99 2.35 -10.66
CA GLY A 188 8.79 1.08 -11.36
C GLY A 188 9.16 -0.12 -10.49
N PHE A 189 8.54 -0.24 -9.33
CA PHE A 189 8.70 -1.41 -8.45
C PHE A 189 8.47 -2.73 -9.18
N ALA A 190 9.06 -3.80 -8.67
CA ALA A 190 8.78 -5.16 -9.11
C ALA A 190 7.28 -5.49 -8.95
N SER A 191 6.75 -6.38 -9.78
CA SER A 191 5.34 -6.80 -9.73
C SER A 191 4.93 -7.48 -8.42
N SER A 192 5.91 -7.90 -7.61
CA SER A 192 5.71 -8.43 -6.26
C SER A 192 5.42 -7.35 -5.20
N VAL A 193 5.56 -6.05 -5.54
CA VAL A 193 5.27 -4.93 -4.63
C VAL A 193 3.86 -4.41 -4.87
N GLY A 194 3.07 -4.30 -3.81
CA GLY A 194 1.71 -3.81 -3.90
C GLY A 194 1.15 -3.25 -2.60
N VAL A 195 -0.09 -2.76 -2.69
CA VAL A 195 -0.85 -2.20 -1.56
C VAL A 195 -1.80 -3.26 -1.02
N VAL A 196 -1.76 -3.50 0.28
CA VAL A 196 -2.61 -4.49 0.97
C VAL A 196 -3.62 -3.86 1.92
N ALA A 197 -3.32 -2.67 2.43
CA ALA A 197 -4.17 -1.93 3.36
C ALA A 197 -3.99 -0.42 3.19
N VAL A 198 -5.00 0.35 3.59
CA VAL A 198 -4.91 1.80 3.71
C VAL A 198 -5.52 2.21 5.05
N TYR A 199 -4.81 3.04 5.79
CA TYR A 199 -5.32 3.63 7.01
C TYR A 199 -5.52 5.13 6.79
N VAL A 200 -6.74 5.59 7.08
CA VAL A 200 -7.10 6.99 7.00
C VAL A 200 -7.31 7.53 8.41
N THR A 201 -6.64 8.63 8.72
CA THR A 201 -6.82 9.35 9.99
C THR A 201 -7.14 10.81 9.69
N ALA A 202 -8.13 11.36 10.36
CA ALA A 202 -8.56 12.74 10.17
C ALA A 202 -8.58 13.53 11.47
N SER A 203 -8.60 14.87 11.35
CA SER A 203 -8.69 15.79 12.50
C SER A 203 -10.03 15.75 13.23
N LYS A 204 -11.07 15.17 12.61
CA LYS A 204 -12.40 14.99 13.20
C LYS A 204 -12.95 13.60 12.86
N PRO A 205 -14.04 13.13 13.51
CA PRO A 205 -14.60 11.81 13.26
C PRO A 205 -14.93 11.54 11.80
N ILE A 206 -14.58 10.32 11.33
CA ILE A 206 -14.81 9.84 9.97
C ILE A 206 -15.47 8.46 9.92
N SER A 207 -15.63 7.80 11.06
CA SER A 207 -16.33 6.52 11.17
C SER A 207 -17.19 6.47 12.43
N GLY A 208 -18.14 5.52 12.47
CA GLY A 208 -19.15 5.44 13.51
C GLY A 208 -20.47 6.05 13.09
N LYS A 209 -21.31 6.41 14.06
CA LYS A 209 -22.66 6.92 13.84
C LYS A 209 -22.67 8.44 13.70
N PHE A 210 -23.46 8.91 12.74
CA PHE A 210 -23.69 10.34 12.47
C PHE A 210 -25.19 10.62 12.40
N ALA A 211 -25.60 11.83 12.79
CA ALA A 211 -26.94 12.31 12.53
C ALA A 211 -27.18 12.40 11.02
N PHE A 212 -28.42 12.16 10.59
CA PHE A 212 -28.80 12.25 9.19
C PHE A 212 -30.20 12.86 9.05
N ASP A 213 -30.32 13.83 8.17
CA ASP A 213 -31.58 14.47 7.86
C ASP A 213 -31.73 14.77 6.36
N ASP A 214 -32.70 15.58 5.97
CA ASP A 214 -32.97 15.92 4.57
C ASP A 214 -31.86 16.80 3.94
N ASN A 215 -30.99 17.40 4.77
CA ASN A 215 -29.81 18.14 4.33
C ASN A 215 -28.60 17.20 4.11
N GLY A 216 -28.62 16.03 4.73
CA GLY A 216 -27.57 15.01 4.61
C GLY A 216 -26.92 14.62 5.95
N VAL A 217 -25.61 14.38 5.91
CA VAL A 217 -24.82 13.93 7.07
C VAL A 217 -24.58 15.12 8.02
N GLY A 218 -25.03 14.97 9.27
CA GLY A 218 -24.86 15.93 10.34
C GLY A 218 -23.70 15.57 11.30
N GLU A 219 -23.86 15.95 12.56
CA GLU A 219 -22.84 15.78 13.59
C GLU A 219 -22.56 14.30 13.93
N ALA A 220 -21.31 14.04 14.26
CA ALA A 220 -20.88 12.75 14.77
C ALA A 220 -21.51 12.46 16.15
N LYS A 221 -22.00 11.25 16.34
CA LYS A 221 -22.54 10.78 17.63
C LYS A 221 -21.43 10.24 18.53
N THR A 222 -21.73 10.08 19.81
CA THR A 222 -20.81 9.50 20.79
C THR A 222 -20.24 8.16 20.32
N GLY A 223 -18.93 7.99 20.45
CA GLY A 223 -18.23 6.78 20.04
C GLY A 223 -17.73 6.78 18.58
N ALA A 224 -18.03 7.84 17.82
CA ALA A 224 -17.43 8.01 16.49
C ALA A 224 -15.90 8.17 16.59
N LYS A 225 -15.17 7.70 15.55
CA LYS A 225 -13.71 7.65 15.53
C LYS A 225 -13.14 8.45 14.37
N ASN A 226 -11.91 8.90 14.55
CA ASN A 226 -11.15 9.66 13.58
C ASN A 226 -10.40 8.78 12.54
N THR A 227 -10.72 7.50 12.47
CA THR A 227 -9.97 6.52 11.68
C THR A 227 -10.89 5.65 10.83
N ILE A 228 -10.42 5.29 9.63
CA ILE A 228 -10.95 4.22 8.79
C ILE A 228 -9.77 3.33 8.38
N ALA A 229 -9.96 2.01 8.46
CA ALA A 229 -9.05 1.01 7.93
C ALA A 229 -9.67 0.36 6.69
N TRP A 230 -8.96 0.38 5.57
CA TRP A 230 -9.34 -0.30 4.34
C TRP A 230 -8.40 -1.47 4.08
N PHE A 231 -8.94 -2.61 3.66
CA PHE A 231 -8.17 -3.80 3.32
C PHE A 231 -8.54 -4.32 1.93
N TYR A 232 -7.51 -4.77 1.21
CA TYR A 232 -7.73 -5.51 -0.02
C TYR A 232 -7.94 -6.99 0.33
N LYS A 233 -9.22 -7.41 0.29
CA LYS A 233 -9.73 -8.73 0.66
C LYS A 233 -9.92 -8.99 2.16
N GLN A 234 -10.84 -9.91 2.43
CA GLN A 234 -11.32 -10.28 3.77
C GLN A 234 -10.23 -10.96 4.61
N GLU A 235 -9.33 -11.70 3.97
CA GLU A 235 -8.28 -12.50 4.61
C GLU A 235 -7.26 -11.65 5.36
N LEU A 236 -7.24 -10.34 5.07
CA LEU A 236 -6.34 -9.38 5.72
C LEU A 236 -6.94 -8.75 6.99
N LEU A 237 -8.21 -9.01 7.27
CA LEU A 237 -8.90 -8.43 8.43
C LEU A 237 -8.33 -8.88 9.78
N GLY A 238 -8.52 -8.02 10.79
CA GLY A 238 -8.16 -8.31 12.18
C GLY A 238 -6.66 -8.22 12.47
N ARG A 239 -5.86 -7.79 11.51
CA ARG A 239 -4.42 -7.59 11.67
C ARG A 239 -4.15 -6.13 11.96
N LYS A 240 -3.62 -5.83 13.15
CA LYS A 240 -3.29 -4.45 13.55
C LYS A 240 -2.14 -3.85 12.72
N HIS A 241 -1.26 -4.71 12.20
CA HIS A 241 -0.08 -4.30 11.44
C HIS A 241 0.18 -5.29 10.30
N ILE A 242 0.69 -4.78 9.19
CA ILE A 242 1.25 -5.60 8.12
C ILE A 242 2.48 -6.30 8.68
N SER A 243 2.65 -7.58 8.36
CA SER A 243 3.80 -8.36 8.79
C SER A 243 4.12 -9.44 7.77
N SER A 244 5.39 -9.63 7.47
CA SER A 244 5.89 -10.70 6.62
C SER A 244 5.74 -12.10 7.23
N SER A 245 5.53 -12.19 8.54
CA SER A 245 5.28 -13.47 9.23
C SER A 245 3.89 -14.04 8.92
N ASN A 246 2.98 -13.23 8.40
CA ASN A 246 1.64 -13.66 8.03
C ASN A 246 1.59 -13.99 6.53
N SER A 247 1.33 -15.26 6.20
CA SER A 247 1.25 -15.76 4.83
C SER A 247 0.22 -15.03 3.96
N ASN A 248 -0.90 -14.58 4.53
CA ASN A 248 -1.94 -13.87 3.79
C ASN A 248 -1.42 -12.53 3.21
N PHE A 249 -0.55 -11.82 3.93
CA PHE A 249 0.08 -10.60 3.40
C PHE A 249 1.13 -10.90 2.33
N ARG A 250 1.67 -12.11 2.28
CA ARG A 250 2.66 -12.53 1.27
C ARG A 250 2.03 -13.19 0.03
N ASP A 251 0.72 -13.37 0.01
CA ASP A 251 0.02 -13.88 -1.15
C ASP A 251 -0.14 -12.75 -2.19
N PRO A 252 0.43 -12.90 -3.42
CA PRO A 252 0.30 -11.91 -4.48
C PRO A 252 -1.15 -11.60 -4.88
N GLN A 253 -2.09 -12.51 -4.60
CA GLN A 253 -3.50 -12.31 -4.88
C GLN A 253 -4.19 -11.36 -3.87
N ASN A 254 -3.56 -11.11 -2.74
CA ASN A 254 -4.09 -10.27 -1.67
C ASN A 254 -3.53 -8.83 -1.70
N MET A 255 -2.93 -8.41 -2.79
CA MET A 255 -2.43 -7.04 -2.97
C MET A 255 -2.94 -6.41 -4.26
N LEU A 256 -3.09 -5.08 -4.24
CA LEU A 256 -3.27 -4.28 -5.45
C LEU A 256 -1.91 -3.91 -6.04
N PRO A 257 -1.74 -3.98 -7.36
CA PRO A 257 -0.50 -3.61 -8.01
C PRO A 257 -0.18 -2.12 -7.80
N LEU A 258 1.09 -1.79 -7.95
CA LEU A 258 1.58 -0.41 -7.93
C LEU A 258 2.06 -0.03 -9.35
N PRO A 259 1.19 0.47 -10.23
CA PRO A 259 1.54 0.81 -11.61
C PRO A 259 2.50 1.98 -11.67
N THR A 260 3.15 2.19 -12.83
CA THR A 260 4.10 3.29 -13.03
C THR A 260 3.44 4.65 -13.28
N ALA A 261 2.13 4.66 -13.55
CA ALA A 261 1.31 5.85 -13.71
C ALA A 261 -0.03 5.64 -13.00
N ALA A 262 -0.70 6.73 -12.63
CA ALA A 262 -2.01 6.67 -12.00
C ALA A 262 -3.05 6.03 -12.93
N ASP A 263 -3.66 4.95 -12.49
CA ASP A 263 -4.69 4.22 -13.22
C ASP A 263 -5.69 3.58 -12.24
N VAL A 264 -6.83 4.23 -12.05
CA VAL A 264 -7.88 3.75 -11.13
C VAL A 264 -8.46 2.40 -11.55
N THR A 265 -8.35 2.01 -12.82
CA THR A 265 -8.87 0.72 -13.29
C THR A 265 -8.01 -0.45 -12.84
N GLN A 266 -6.72 -0.22 -12.63
CA GLN A 266 -5.77 -1.23 -12.18
C GLN A 266 -5.71 -1.37 -10.66
N ASN A 267 -5.86 -0.25 -9.92
CA ASN A 267 -5.68 -0.28 -8.46
C ASN A 267 -6.52 0.75 -7.71
N GLY A 268 -7.64 1.20 -8.28
CA GLY A 268 -8.52 2.14 -7.60
C GLY A 268 -9.01 1.60 -6.25
N ILE A 269 -8.77 2.38 -5.20
CA ILE A 269 -9.20 2.13 -3.81
C ILE A 269 -10.30 3.11 -3.50
N ILE A 270 -11.49 2.64 -3.13
CA ILE A 270 -12.65 3.49 -2.88
C ILE A 270 -13.00 3.44 -1.40
N ILE A 271 -13.02 4.60 -0.76
CA ILE A 271 -13.32 4.76 0.67
C ILE A 271 -14.51 5.68 0.83
N THR A 272 -15.57 5.19 1.48
CA THR A 272 -16.76 5.95 1.82
C THR A 272 -16.59 6.62 3.17
N MET A 273 -16.84 7.94 3.26
CA MET A 273 -16.65 8.69 4.49
C MET A 273 -17.59 9.91 4.56
N PRO A 274 -17.76 10.53 5.74
CA PRO A 274 -18.56 11.75 5.86
C PRO A 274 -18.00 12.88 5.00
N PRO A 275 -18.85 13.73 4.40
CA PRO A 275 -18.40 14.94 3.75
C PRO A 275 -17.90 15.98 4.76
N GLY A 276 -17.06 16.90 4.29
CA GLY A 276 -16.59 18.00 5.11
C GLY A 276 -15.17 18.42 4.82
N THR A 277 -14.72 19.48 5.50
CA THR A 277 -13.32 19.93 5.45
C THR A 277 -12.57 19.38 6.65
N TYR A 278 -11.41 18.78 6.38
CA TYR A 278 -10.50 18.17 7.35
C TYR A 278 -9.21 19.00 7.39
N GLU A 279 -8.88 19.54 8.56
CA GLU A 279 -7.63 20.29 8.75
C GLU A 279 -6.42 19.40 8.46
N ASP A 280 -6.46 18.18 8.98
CA ASP A 280 -5.54 17.11 8.69
C ASP A 280 -6.28 15.88 8.20
N LEU A 281 -5.89 15.40 7.03
CA LEU A 281 -6.32 14.11 6.48
C LEU A 281 -5.07 13.31 6.11
N THR A 282 -4.78 12.30 6.88
CA THR A 282 -3.59 11.44 6.69
C THR A 282 -4.00 10.12 6.08
N ILE A 283 -3.30 9.72 5.03
CA ILE A 283 -3.45 8.44 4.34
C ILE A 283 -2.14 7.69 4.48
N GLU A 284 -2.20 6.47 5.02
CA GLU A 284 -1.06 5.57 5.15
C GLU A 284 -1.31 4.33 4.28
N TYR A 285 -0.53 4.19 3.20
CA TYR A 285 -0.56 3.03 2.32
C TYR A 285 0.31 1.93 2.89
N GLY A 286 -0.29 0.81 3.23
CA GLY A 286 0.41 -0.39 3.64
C GLY A 286 0.94 -1.14 2.44
N LEU A 287 2.27 -1.15 2.29
CA LEU A 287 2.99 -1.77 1.20
C LEU A 287 3.59 -3.10 1.65
N ILE A 288 3.64 -4.04 0.73
CA ILE A 288 4.37 -5.30 0.90
C ILE A 288 5.07 -5.68 -0.40
N ASP A 289 6.20 -6.35 -0.27
CA ASP A 289 6.83 -7.09 -1.36
C ASP A 289 6.74 -8.59 -1.04
N THR A 290 5.97 -9.33 -1.82
CA THR A 290 5.75 -10.77 -1.61
C THR A 290 6.98 -11.61 -1.91
N ALA A 291 7.94 -11.11 -2.68
CA ALA A 291 9.19 -11.78 -3.00
C ALA A 291 10.23 -11.67 -1.88
N THR A 292 10.41 -10.47 -1.31
CA THR A 292 11.39 -10.23 -0.24
C THR A 292 10.80 -10.40 1.15
N GLY A 293 9.48 -10.18 1.28
CA GLY A 293 8.81 -10.05 2.56
C GLY A 293 9.00 -8.67 3.19
N GLY A 294 9.57 -7.72 2.47
CA GLY A 294 9.67 -6.32 2.90
C GLY A 294 8.30 -5.68 3.00
N TYR A 295 8.06 -4.87 4.04
CA TYR A 295 6.78 -4.21 4.28
C TYR A 295 6.94 -2.89 5.03
N GLY A 296 5.90 -2.07 4.97
CA GLY A 296 5.84 -0.84 5.75
C GLY A 296 4.73 0.10 5.30
N TYR A 297 4.75 1.33 5.81
CA TYR A 297 3.70 2.30 5.58
C TYR A 297 4.25 3.55 4.90
N TYR A 298 3.68 3.87 3.73
CA TYR A 298 3.93 5.15 3.08
C TYR A 298 2.85 6.14 3.50
N LYS A 299 3.26 7.23 4.13
CA LYS A 299 2.37 8.21 4.75
C LYS A 299 2.30 9.51 3.96
N GLN A 300 1.07 9.99 3.75
CA GLN A 300 0.78 11.29 3.16
C GLN A 300 -0.26 12.04 3.99
N THR A 301 0.00 13.30 4.30
CA THR A 301 -0.95 14.17 4.99
C THR A 301 -1.36 15.33 4.09
N PHE A 302 -2.66 15.52 3.95
CA PHE A 302 -3.27 16.66 3.29
C PHE A 302 -3.76 17.66 4.34
N LYS A 303 -3.50 18.93 4.10
CA LYS A 303 -4.01 20.02 4.94
C LYS A 303 -5.26 20.62 4.33
N ASN A 304 -6.25 20.97 5.17
CA ASN A 304 -7.49 21.64 4.78
C ASN A 304 -8.20 20.98 3.59
N LYS A 305 -8.29 19.65 3.61
CA LYS A 305 -8.88 18.89 2.53
C LYS A 305 -10.39 18.84 2.63
N THR A 306 -11.08 19.33 1.59
CA THR A 306 -12.55 19.26 1.50
C THR A 306 -12.97 18.05 0.67
N LEU A 307 -13.91 17.28 1.20
CA LEU A 307 -14.64 16.22 0.52
C LEU A 307 -16.11 16.62 0.46
N VAL A 308 -16.67 16.67 -0.74
CA VAL A 308 -18.01 17.19 -1.00
C VAL A 308 -19.02 16.04 -1.01
N ALA A 309 -20.22 16.29 -0.45
CA ALA A 309 -21.30 15.32 -0.44
C ALA A 309 -21.74 14.93 -1.85
N GLY A 310 -21.88 13.63 -2.10
CA GLY A 310 -22.26 13.08 -3.40
C GLY A 310 -21.17 13.12 -4.47
N GLU A 311 -19.96 13.55 -4.12
CA GLU A 311 -18.85 13.63 -5.06
C GLU A 311 -17.78 12.57 -4.77
N ASN A 312 -17.15 12.09 -5.81
CA ASN A 312 -15.93 11.31 -5.74
C ASN A 312 -14.72 12.22 -5.88
N ARG A 313 -13.73 12.02 -5.03
CA ARG A 313 -12.47 12.76 -5.07
C ARG A 313 -11.32 11.82 -5.36
N VAL A 314 -10.78 11.90 -6.58
CA VAL A 314 -9.60 11.13 -6.96
C VAL A 314 -8.35 11.77 -6.37
N LEU A 315 -7.54 10.97 -5.68
CA LEU A 315 -6.26 11.34 -5.10
C LEU A 315 -5.20 10.35 -5.61
N SER A 316 -4.47 10.77 -6.62
CA SER A 316 -3.33 9.99 -7.13
C SER A 316 -2.07 10.35 -6.35
N ARG A 317 -1.24 9.35 -6.08
CA ARG A 317 0.02 9.56 -5.38
C ARG A 317 1.15 8.74 -5.98
N ASP A 318 2.22 9.43 -6.37
CA ASP A 318 3.50 8.81 -6.71
C ASP A 318 4.21 8.40 -5.41
N ILE A 319 4.28 7.09 -5.18
CA ILE A 319 4.95 6.52 -4.00
C ILE A 319 6.44 6.43 -4.30
N LYS A 320 7.20 7.28 -3.63
CA LYS A 320 8.67 7.32 -3.70
C LYS A 320 9.23 7.18 -2.29
N LEU A 321 10.17 6.29 -2.13
CA LEU A 321 10.91 6.15 -0.88
C LEU A 321 12.20 6.96 -0.95
N ASP A 322 12.53 7.66 0.13
CA ASP A 322 13.71 8.53 0.21
C ASP A 322 15.03 7.74 0.31
N THR A 323 14.94 6.41 0.45
CA THR A 323 16.10 5.56 0.67
C THR A 323 16.12 4.46 -0.39
N GLU A 324 17.04 4.60 -1.30
CA GLU A 324 17.35 3.62 -2.33
C GLU A 324 18.81 3.22 -2.21
N PHE A 325 19.09 1.92 -2.32
CA PHE A 325 20.44 1.39 -2.36
C PHE A 325 20.69 0.70 -3.69
N ASP A 326 21.80 1.01 -4.32
CA ASP A 326 22.28 0.23 -5.45
C ASP A 326 23.01 -1.02 -4.91
N PRO A 327 22.49 -2.23 -5.17
CA PRO A 327 23.16 -3.46 -4.76
C PRO A 327 24.50 -3.67 -5.46
N ASN A 328 24.80 -2.88 -6.49
CA ASN A 328 26.08 -2.94 -7.18
C ASN A 328 27.17 -2.13 -6.48
N GLU A 329 26.82 -1.24 -5.55
CA GLU A 329 27.77 -0.44 -4.78
C GLU A 329 28.40 -1.18 -3.59
N TYR A 330 28.52 -2.50 -3.68
CA TYR A 330 29.26 -3.28 -2.69
C TYR A 330 30.72 -3.37 -3.09
N TYR A 331 31.58 -2.87 -2.22
CA TYR A 331 33.03 -2.87 -2.43
C TYR A 331 33.69 -3.95 -1.56
N ALA A 332 34.60 -4.69 -2.13
CA ALA A 332 35.56 -5.42 -1.31
C ALA A 332 36.50 -4.42 -0.62
N TRP A 333 37.09 -4.86 0.47
CA TRP A 333 38.10 -4.06 1.18
C TRP A 333 39.23 -3.66 0.22
N ASP A 334 39.61 -2.39 0.24
CA ASP A 334 40.69 -1.83 -0.61
C ASP A 334 40.42 -1.91 -2.13
N ALA A 335 39.19 -2.14 -2.56
CA ALA A 335 38.88 -2.05 -3.97
C ALA A 335 39.05 -0.60 -4.47
N VAL A 336 39.34 -0.46 -5.76
CA VAL A 336 39.44 0.87 -6.41
C VAL A 336 38.09 1.53 -6.43
N GLN A 337 38.02 2.85 -6.30
CA GLN A 337 36.81 3.65 -6.43
C GLN A 337 36.09 3.29 -7.74
N ASP A 338 34.76 3.14 -7.69
CA ASP A 338 33.89 2.73 -8.79
C ASP A 338 34.09 1.29 -9.31
N GLU A 339 34.94 0.49 -8.63
CA GLU A 339 35.18 -0.92 -8.92
C GLU A 339 34.49 -1.80 -7.88
N TYR A 340 33.15 -1.86 -7.92
CA TYR A 340 32.40 -2.69 -6.96
C TYR A 340 32.50 -4.17 -7.27
N TYR A 341 32.33 -4.96 -6.25
CA TYR A 341 32.51 -6.41 -6.26
C TYR A 341 31.78 -7.11 -7.40
N TRP A 342 30.57 -6.63 -7.72
CA TRP A 342 29.70 -7.21 -8.76
C TRP A 342 29.87 -6.56 -10.14
N LYS A 343 30.77 -5.62 -10.30
CA LYS A 343 30.97 -4.92 -11.58
C LYS A 343 31.34 -5.90 -12.68
N GLY A 344 30.52 -5.91 -13.74
CA GLY A 344 30.71 -6.84 -14.86
C GLY A 344 30.29 -8.27 -14.62
N ALA A 345 29.85 -8.63 -13.40
CA ALA A 345 29.37 -9.99 -13.13
C ALA A 345 28.01 -10.22 -13.82
N PRO A 346 27.81 -11.35 -14.54
CA PRO A 346 26.57 -11.63 -15.24
C PRO A 346 25.38 -11.90 -14.31
N ASN A 347 25.64 -12.32 -13.08
CA ASN A 347 24.66 -12.66 -12.08
C ASN A 347 24.75 -11.70 -10.89
N LYS A 348 24.28 -10.48 -11.10
CA LYS A 348 24.13 -9.52 -10.00
C LYS A 348 23.15 -10.04 -8.97
N LEU A 349 23.17 -9.45 -7.78
CA LEU A 349 22.28 -9.73 -6.67
C LEU A 349 20.86 -10.10 -7.14
N ARG A 350 20.43 -11.33 -6.88
CA ARG A 350 19.06 -11.77 -7.14
C ARG A 350 18.29 -11.81 -5.83
N VAL A 351 17.12 -11.24 -5.86
CA VAL A 351 16.16 -11.38 -4.77
C VAL A 351 15.88 -12.86 -4.54
N GLY A 352 16.13 -13.32 -3.34
CA GLY A 352 15.60 -14.57 -2.85
C GLY A 352 16.35 -15.84 -3.20
N ARG A 353 17.65 -15.96 -2.98
CA ARG A 353 18.32 -17.28 -2.73
C ARG A 353 19.53 -17.67 -3.52
N ASN A 354 19.86 -17.09 -4.64
CA ASN A 354 21.02 -17.60 -5.36
C ASN A 354 22.17 -16.62 -5.27
N MET A 355 23.15 -16.95 -4.42
CA MET A 355 24.50 -16.44 -4.63
C MET A 355 24.85 -16.67 -6.10
N PRO A 356 25.40 -15.68 -6.79
CA PRO A 356 26.05 -15.94 -8.05
C PRO A 356 27.08 -17.05 -7.82
N SER A 357 27.12 -18.07 -8.70
CA SER A 357 28.14 -19.12 -8.57
C SER A 357 29.52 -18.46 -8.60
N GLU A 358 30.38 -18.84 -7.70
CA GLU A 358 31.75 -18.33 -7.54
C GLU A 358 32.62 -18.37 -8.81
N SER A 359 32.11 -19.00 -9.88
CA SER A 359 32.87 -19.28 -11.09
C SER A 359 32.79 -18.28 -12.22
N THR A 360 31.96 -17.23 -12.13
CA THR A 360 31.76 -16.32 -13.27
C THR A 360 31.72 -14.84 -12.87
N GLY A 361 32.77 -14.11 -13.18
CA GLY A 361 32.78 -12.67 -13.19
C GLY A 361 33.21 -11.99 -11.89
N TYR A 362 33.71 -12.75 -10.91
CA TYR A 362 34.28 -12.20 -9.68
C TYR A 362 35.77 -11.94 -9.82
N ALA A 363 36.28 -11.03 -8.99
CA ALA A 363 37.70 -10.84 -8.84
C ALA A 363 38.33 -12.10 -8.26
N THR A 364 39.33 -12.65 -8.94
CA THR A 364 40.02 -13.88 -8.55
C THR A 364 41.51 -13.69 -8.25
N SER A 365 42.02 -12.48 -8.46
CA SER A 365 43.42 -12.17 -8.25
C SER A 365 43.63 -10.72 -7.79
N ALA A 366 44.73 -10.44 -7.11
CA ALA A 366 45.12 -9.12 -6.63
C ALA A 366 45.35 -8.09 -7.76
N SER A 367 45.46 -8.51 -9.00
CA SER A 367 45.54 -7.63 -10.16
C SER A 367 44.19 -7.06 -10.61
N ASP A 368 43.08 -7.68 -10.18
CA ASP A 368 41.73 -7.15 -10.45
C ASP A 368 41.49 -5.95 -9.52
N PRO A 369 41.06 -4.80 -10.06
CA PRO A 369 40.80 -3.61 -9.25
C PRO A 369 39.66 -3.78 -8.23
N ARG A 370 38.82 -4.78 -8.42
CA ARG A 370 37.71 -5.15 -7.52
C ARG A 370 38.17 -6.06 -6.38
N PHE A 371 39.38 -6.63 -6.48
CA PHE A 371 39.87 -7.64 -5.54
C PHE A 371 40.26 -7.02 -4.23
N GLN A 372 39.95 -7.71 -3.14
CA GLN A 372 40.48 -7.40 -1.83
C GLN A 372 42.01 -7.52 -1.84
N ASN A 373 42.68 -6.49 -1.35
CA ASN A 373 44.14 -6.50 -1.33
C ASN A 373 44.63 -7.43 -0.22
N GLU A 374 45.50 -8.38 -0.57
CA GLU A 374 46.12 -9.22 0.41
C GLU A 374 47.37 -8.55 0.97
N ILE A 375 47.64 -8.75 2.27
CA ILE A 375 48.89 -8.38 2.88
C ILE A 375 49.99 -9.20 2.22
N PRO A 376 51.05 -8.61 1.68
CA PRO A 376 52.18 -9.35 1.15
C PRO A 376 52.75 -10.31 2.20
N GLY A 377 52.66 -11.65 1.93
CA GLY A 377 53.11 -12.69 2.82
C GLY A 377 52.17 -13.11 3.95
N GLY A 378 50.96 -12.54 3.98
CA GLY A 378 49.88 -12.95 4.91
C GLY A 378 49.07 -14.13 4.42
N SER A 379 48.53 -14.89 5.36
CA SER A 379 47.48 -15.84 5.02
C SER A 379 46.17 -15.08 4.79
N THR A 380 45.25 -15.65 3.99
CA THR A 380 43.93 -15.10 3.73
C THR A 380 43.09 -14.79 4.98
N SER A 381 43.48 -15.31 6.14
CA SER A 381 42.88 -15.02 7.44
C SER A 381 43.30 -13.68 8.07
N ASN A 382 44.26 -12.96 7.51
CA ASN A 382 44.77 -11.70 8.05
C ASN A 382 44.50 -10.48 7.14
N VAL A 383 43.64 -10.62 6.19
CA VAL A 383 43.40 -9.63 5.13
C VAL A 383 42.71 -8.38 5.62
N ALA A 384 42.10 -8.40 6.81
CA ALA A 384 41.38 -7.26 7.37
C ALA A 384 42.28 -6.16 7.94
N ASP A 385 43.59 -6.36 7.99
CA ASP A 385 44.47 -5.56 8.83
C ASP A 385 45.21 -4.44 8.08
N ASN A 386 45.02 -4.32 6.77
CA ASN A 386 45.65 -3.25 5.99
C ASN A 386 44.74 -2.06 5.81
N ALA A 387 45.29 -0.88 5.92
CA ALA A 387 44.65 0.32 5.43
C ALA A 387 44.29 0.17 3.96
N ALA A 388 43.11 0.64 3.56
CA ALA A 388 42.75 0.74 2.18
C ALA A 388 43.80 1.55 1.42
N THR A 389 44.67 0.89 0.69
CA THR A 389 45.84 1.54 0.03
C THR A 389 45.43 2.11 -1.33
N ARG A 390 44.36 1.58 -1.94
CA ARG A 390 43.88 1.98 -3.25
C ARG A 390 42.79 3.05 -3.20
N GLY A 391 42.38 3.45 -2.00
CA GLY A 391 41.50 4.61 -1.84
C GLY A 391 40.03 4.39 -2.15
N ALA A 392 39.48 3.22 -1.86
CA ALA A 392 38.05 3.06 -1.79
C ALA A 392 37.48 3.92 -0.65
N THR A 393 37.17 5.17 -0.94
CA THR A 393 36.75 6.17 0.05
C THR A 393 35.34 5.94 0.59
N VAL A 394 34.60 5.03 -0.01
CA VAL A 394 33.23 4.66 0.37
C VAL A 394 33.16 3.62 1.48
N ALA A 395 34.21 2.80 1.65
CA ALA A 395 34.29 1.81 2.70
C ALA A 395 34.98 2.38 3.95
N PHE A 396 34.47 2.07 5.14
CA PHE A 396 35.12 2.39 6.39
C PHE A 396 36.37 1.51 6.57
N ASN A 397 37.43 2.08 7.07
CA ASN A 397 38.58 1.29 7.50
C ASN A 397 38.32 0.67 8.89
N HIS A 398 39.22 -0.18 9.36
CA HIS A 398 39.05 -0.91 10.61
C HIS A 398 38.91 0.03 11.84
N ASN A 399 39.65 1.11 11.91
CA ASN A 399 39.55 2.09 12.98
C ASN A 399 38.16 2.78 12.94
N GLU A 400 37.70 3.21 11.77
CA GLU A 400 36.39 3.83 11.59
C GLU A 400 35.26 2.87 11.98
N ALA A 401 35.39 1.61 11.60
CA ALA A 401 34.40 0.58 11.96
C ALA A 401 34.33 0.41 13.50
N LEU A 402 35.45 0.38 14.19
CA LEU A 402 35.49 0.31 15.66
C LEU A 402 34.86 1.54 16.32
N TRP A 403 35.10 2.74 15.77
CA TRP A 403 34.42 3.95 16.24
C TRP A 403 32.91 3.87 16.09
N LEU A 404 32.43 3.39 14.95
CA LEU A 404 31.00 3.21 14.71
C LEU A 404 30.39 2.18 15.66
N ILE A 405 31.02 1.02 15.81
CA ILE A 405 30.51 -0.07 16.65
C ILE A 405 30.44 0.34 18.13
N LEU A 406 31.47 1.00 18.64
CA LEU A 406 31.60 1.28 20.06
C LEU A 406 31.07 2.65 20.50
N ASN A 407 30.88 3.59 19.56
CA ASN A 407 30.45 4.96 19.87
C ASN A 407 29.24 5.41 19.01
N GLY A 408 28.76 4.57 18.11
CA GLY A 408 27.72 4.93 17.16
C GLY A 408 26.30 4.91 17.74
N GLU A 409 26.12 4.41 18.96
CA GLU A 409 24.80 4.31 19.61
C GLU A 409 23.73 3.74 18.67
N ALA A 410 23.94 2.51 18.24
CA ALA A 410 23.11 1.84 17.27
C ALA A 410 21.62 1.75 17.73
N LYS A 411 20.70 2.09 16.85
CA LYS A 411 19.25 2.08 17.09
C LYS A 411 18.57 1.29 15.98
N TRP A 412 17.84 0.24 16.33
CA TRP A 412 17.10 -0.58 15.36
C TRP A 412 15.79 0.09 14.95
N ASP A 413 15.50 0.13 13.65
CA ASP A 413 14.25 0.62 13.09
C ASP A 413 13.68 -0.43 12.12
N GLU A 414 12.80 -1.28 12.61
CA GLU A 414 12.16 -2.33 11.79
C GLU A 414 11.22 -1.77 10.72
N TRP A 415 10.75 -0.53 10.90
CA TRP A 415 9.74 0.09 10.04
C TRP A 415 10.33 0.97 8.94
N LYS A 416 11.64 1.23 8.96
CA LYS A 416 12.27 2.02 7.91
C LYS A 416 12.31 1.22 6.62
N MET A 417 11.46 1.61 5.67
CA MET A 417 11.47 1.06 4.32
C MET A 417 12.65 1.62 3.51
N TYR A 418 13.17 0.77 2.64
CA TYR A 418 14.13 1.15 1.61
C TYR A 418 13.92 0.30 0.36
N VAL A 419 14.51 0.75 -0.75
CA VAL A 419 14.41 0.08 -2.06
C VAL A 419 15.78 -0.41 -2.46
N MET A 420 15.82 -1.61 -3.00
CA MET A 420 17.00 -2.17 -3.63
C MET A 420 16.58 -3.04 -4.81
N ASN A 421 17.13 -2.75 -6.00
CA ASN A 421 16.85 -3.50 -7.22
C ASN A 421 15.32 -3.63 -7.54
N LYS A 422 14.57 -2.54 -7.39
CA LYS A 422 13.11 -2.45 -7.59
C LYS A 422 12.26 -3.24 -6.57
N HIS A 423 12.87 -3.81 -5.56
CA HIS A 423 12.20 -4.51 -4.48
C HIS A 423 12.14 -3.68 -3.23
N LEU A 424 11.07 -3.89 -2.46
CA LEU A 424 10.88 -3.27 -1.16
C LEU A 424 11.52 -4.13 -0.07
N TYR A 425 12.20 -3.48 0.84
CA TYR A 425 12.77 -4.04 2.06
C TYR A 425 12.42 -3.15 3.25
N ASN A 426 12.57 -3.67 4.45
CA ASN A 426 12.44 -2.90 5.68
C ASN A 426 13.42 -3.38 6.74
N GLY A 427 13.68 -2.50 7.69
CA GLY A 427 14.58 -2.76 8.81
C GLY A 427 16.01 -2.33 8.56
N GLY A 428 16.65 -1.89 9.61
CA GLY A 428 18.03 -1.47 9.60
C GLY A 428 18.45 -0.77 10.88
N ILE A 429 19.69 -0.34 10.92
CA ILE A 429 20.27 0.35 12.06
C ILE A 429 20.51 1.80 11.70
N TRP A 430 20.07 2.70 12.56
CA TRP A 430 20.57 4.06 12.64
C TRP A 430 21.79 4.07 13.54
N ILE A 431 22.91 4.56 13.00
CA ILE A 431 24.17 4.67 13.73
C ILE A 431 24.71 6.09 13.59
N LYS A 432 25.27 6.67 14.65
CA LYS A 432 25.87 8.01 14.56
C LYS A 432 26.88 8.06 13.43
N THR A 433 26.89 9.16 12.69
CA THR A 433 27.92 9.40 11.67
C THR A 433 29.30 9.59 12.33
N LEU A 434 30.38 9.27 11.62
CA LEU A 434 31.72 9.55 12.10
C LEU A 434 31.91 11.04 12.43
N LYS A 435 31.27 11.93 11.68
CA LYS A 435 31.27 13.37 11.97
C LYS A 435 30.67 13.68 13.34
N GLN A 436 29.57 13.04 13.70
CA GLN A 436 28.93 13.22 15.01
C GLN A 436 29.81 12.65 16.14
N ILE A 437 30.37 11.47 15.90
CA ILE A 437 31.30 10.84 16.87
C ILE A 437 32.53 11.73 17.10
N ALA A 438 33.14 12.25 16.02
CA ALA A 438 34.28 13.15 16.11
C ALA A 438 33.94 14.41 16.90
N LEU A 439 32.77 15.02 16.64
CA LEU A 439 32.31 16.19 17.38
C LEU A 439 32.15 15.90 18.88
N GLU A 440 31.53 14.80 19.25
CA GLU A 440 31.35 14.40 20.65
C GLU A 440 32.66 14.06 21.35
N ARG A 441 33.62 13.50 20.62
CA ARG A 441 34.95 13.17 21.11
C ARG A 441 35.94 14.33 21.06
N ARG A 442 35.56 15.47 20.45
CA ARG A 442 36.39 16.66 20.26
C ARG A 442 37.68 16.36 19.47
N VAL A 443 37.56 15.57 18.43
CA VAL A 443 38.62 15.19 17.50
C VAL A 443 38.21 15.48 16.07
N THR A 444 39.12 15.31 15.11
CA THR A 444 38.80 15.42 13.69
C THR A 444 38.31 14.07 13.14
N VAL A 445 37.55 14.08 12.04
CA VAL A 445 37.12 12.83 11.38
C VAL A 445 38.33 12.06 10.86
N GLU A 446 39.33 12.77 10.36
CA GLU A 446 40.60 12.20 9.88
C GLU A 446 41.31 11.41 10.97
N SER A 447 41.31 11.92 12.21
CA SER A 447 41.95 11.22 13.33
C SER A 447 41.26 9.90 13.69
N LEU A 448 39.95 9.76 13.38
CA LEU A 448 39.25 8.51 13.57
C LEU A 448 39.70 7.41 12.58
N LYS A 449 40.21 7.80 11.42
CA LYS A 449 40.78 6.89 10.42
C LYS A 449 42.14 6.36 10.83
N GLU A 450 42.92 7.20 11.55
CA GLU A 450 44.30 6.89 11.91
C GLU A 450 44.41 5.99 13.13
N GLY A 451 43.37 5.95 13.99
CA GLY A 451 43.45 5.11 15.17
C GLY A 451 42.15 5.06 15.98
N PHE A 452 42.09 4.07 16.85
CA PHE A 452 41.05 3.91 17.86
C PHE A 452 41.72 3.77 19.24
N LEU A 453 41.43 4.69 20.17
CA LEU A 453 41.98 4.71 21.53
C LEU A 453 43.51 4.62 21.58
N GLY A 454 44.20 5.31 20.68
CA GLY A 454 45.66 5.37 20.64
C GLY A 454 46.33 4.18 19.93
N MET A 455 45.55 3.28 19.31
CA MET A 455 46.07 2.15 18.54
C MET A 455 45.58 2.23 17.10
N ASP A 456 46.45 1.89 16.16
CA ASP A 456 46.07 1.73 14.75
C ASP A 456 45.74 0.27 14.47
N PHE A 457 44.45 -0.04 14.41
CA PHE A 457 43.97 -1.38 14.16
C PHE A 457 44.04 -1.83 12.69
N ARG A 458 44.47 -0.94 11.78
CA ARG A 458 44.78 -1.33 10.39
C ARG A 458 46.07 -2.16 10.36
N ALA A 459 46.95 -1.96 11.34
CA ALA A 459 48.22 -2.66 11.44
C ALA A 459 48.24 -3.80 12.49
N CYS A 460 47.08 -4.08 13.11
CA CYS A 460 46.98 -5.08 14.18
C CYS A 460 46.09 -6.24 13.76
N PRO A 461 46.56 -7.50 13.88
CA PRO A 461 45.70 -8.67 13.56
C PRO A 461 44.41 -8.68 14.40
N CYS A 462 43.27 -8.88 13.76
CA CYS A 462 41.96 -8.91 14.41
C CYS A 462 41.86 -9.94 15.54
N THR A 463 42.66 -11.00 15.50
CA THR A 463 42.71 -12.05 16.52
C THR A 463 43.22 -11.57 17.89
N ASN A 464 43.98 -10.48 17.93
CA ASN A 464 44.54 -9.90 19.15
C ASN A 464 43.81 -8.65 19.64
N ASN A 465 42.71 -8.27 18.98
CA ASN A 465 41.94 -7.09 19.36
C ASN A 465 40.96 -7.43 20.51
N PRO A 466 41.19 -6.93 21.73
CA PRO A 466 40.30 -7.19 22.85
C PRO A 466 38.92 -6.58 22.68
N HIS A 467 38.75 -5.64 21.73
CA HIS A 467 37.49 -4.99 21.42
C HIS A 467 36.71 -5.71 20.29
N ALA A 468 37.35 -6.59 19.51
CA ALA A 468 36.72 -7.33 18.42
C ALA A 468 35.74 -8.44 18.91
N LYS A 469 35.73 -8.70 20.21
CA LYS A 469 34.85 -9.74 20.81
C LYS A 469 33.56 -9.17 21.41
N ARG A 470 33.22 -7.92 21.17
CA ARG A 470 31.95 -7.39 21.67
C ARG A 470 30.80 -7.88 20.77
N THR A 471 30.14 -8.93 21.21
CA THR A 471 28.84 -9.34 20.64
C THR A 471 27.80 -8.31 21.06
N PHE A 472 27.07 -7.75 20.09
CA PHE A 472 25.83 -7.06 20.40
C PHE A 472 24.83 -8.12 20.88
N ASN A 473 24.50 -8.08 22.15
CA ASN A 473 23.37 -8.83 22.67
C ASN A 473 22.08 -8.07 22.36
N ASP A 474 20.96 -8.78 22.20
CA ASP A 474 19.65 -8.17 22.01
C ASP A 474 19.30 -7.14 23.12
N ALA A 475 19.90 -7.27 24.31
CA ALA A 475 19.81 -6.33 25.42
C ALA A 475 20.50 -4.97 25.16
N ASP A 476 21.49 -4.90 24.23
CA ASP A 476 22.18 -3.67 23.86
C ASP A 476 21.48 -2.96 22.69
N ALA A 477 20.50 -3.58 22.06
CA ALA A 477 19.76 -3.02 20.95
C ALA A 477 18.73 -2.01 21.47
N ASN A 478 18.97 -0.74 21.19
CA ASN A 478 17.94 0.28 21.39
C ASN A 478 16.97 0.23 20.19
N TYR A 479 15.76 -0.27 20.43
CA TYR A 479 14.70 -0.38 19.41
C TYR A 479 14.01 0.94 19.09
N GLU A 480 14.47 2.05 19.68
CA GLU A 480 13.94 3.36 19.38
C GLU A 480 14.72 4.03 18.24
N ARG A 481 14.06 4.23 17.11
CA ARG A 481 14.65 5.07 16.05
C ARG A 481 14.96 6.48 16.55
N PRO A 482 15.96 7.16 15.98
CA PRO A 482 16.29 8.53 16.36
C PRO A 482 15.11 9.47 16.17
N ALA A 483 14.90 10.39 17.10
CA ALA A 483 13.93 11.46 16.95
C ALA A 483 14.16 12.21 15.63
N LYS A 484 13.10 12.70 15.00
CA LYS A 484 13.20 13.37 13.69
C LYS A 484 14.22 14.51 13.68
N ALA A 485 14.31 15.27 14.77
CA ALA A 485 15.26 16.37 14.93
C ALA A 485 16.72 15.91 14.97
N ASP A 486 16.98 14.68 15.42
CA ASP A 486 18.33 14.13 15.58
C ASP A 486 18.80 13.27 14.41
N ARG A 487 17.93 12.98 13.43
CA ARG A 487 18.28 12.06 12.33
C ARG A 487 19.47 12.50 11.50
N SER A 488 19.75 13.80 11.40
CA SER A 488 20.94 14.32 10.72
C SER A 488 22.25 13.92 11.38
N LYS A 489 22.21 13.48 12.64
CA LYS A 489 23.37 12.99 13.40
C LYS A 489 23.67 11.52 13.13
N TYR A 490 22.73 10.82 12.47
CA TYR A 490 22.79 9.39 12.22
C TYR A 490 22.82 9.11 10.72
N MET A 491 23.42 8.01 10.34
CA MET A 491 23.25 7.37 9.04
C MET A 491 22.42 6.10 9.20
N PHE A 492 21.69 5.73 8.17
CA PHE A 492 20.91 4.51 8.15
C PHE A 492 21.66 3.42 7.40
N MET A 493 21.86 2.28 8.04
CA MET A 493 22.43 1.08 7.45
C MET A 493 21.33 0.04 7.26
N PRO A 494 21.00 -0.34 6.01
CA PRO A 494 19.91 -1.25 5.74
C PRO A 494 20.23 -2.66 6.20
N ALA A 495 19.22 -3.40 6.67
CA ALA A 495 19.31 -4.83 6.94
C ALA A 495 19.26 -5.62 5.62
N ALA A 496 20.23 -5.40 4.75
CA ALA A 496 20.29 -6.01 3.42
C ALA A 496 20.62 -7.52 3.43
N GLY A 497 20.88 -8.09 4.60
CA GLY A 497 21.34 -9.47 4.75
C GLY A 497 22.82 -9.63 4.42
N TYR A 498 23.25 -10.86 4.37
CA TYR A 498 24.61 -11.21 3.95
C TYR A 498 24.59 -12.40 3.00
N PHE A 499 25.57 -12.47 2.15
CA PHE A 499 25.84 -13.65 1.34
C PHE A 499 26.87 -14.50 2.06
N GLY A 500 26.43 -15.61 2.66
CA GLY A 500 27.28 -16.61 3.25
C GLY A 500 27.40 -17.81 2.31
N ARG A 501 28.45 -18.62 2.46
CA ARG A 501 28.50 -19.92 1.76
C ARG A 501 27.25 -20.71 2.13
N PRO A 502 26.66 -21.52 1.22
CA PRO A 502 25.48 -22.31 1.50
C PRO A 502 25.81 -23.49 2.41
N THR A 503 26.12 -23.23 3.66
CA THR A 503 26.08 -24.23 4.72
C THR A 503 24.76 -24.12 5.42
N LEU A 504 23.85 -25.00 5.00
CA LEU A 504 22.73 -25.57 5.75
C LEU A 504 22.23 -24.78 6.98
N ALA A 505 20.95 -24.36 6.86
CA ALA A 505 20.11 -23.99 7.99
C ALA A 505 20.41 -22.67 8.68
N SER A 506 20.03 -21.57 8.07
CA SER A 506 19.33 -20.47 8.77
C SER A 506 18.90 -19.38 7.81
N GLN A 507 17.82 -19.62 7.09
CA GLN A 507 17.21 -18.64 6.17
C GLN A 507 16.34 -17.60 6.88
N GLN A 508 16.44 -17.44 8.19
CA GLN A 508 15.53 -16.61 8.97
C GLN A 508 16.15 -15.41 9.68
N ASN A 509 17.45 -15.20 9.57
CA ASN A 509 18.08 -14.07 10.26
C ASN A 509 18.74 -13.15 9.22
N LEU A 510 18.00 -12.14 8.77
CA LEU A 510 18.62 -10.95 8.21
C LEU A 510 19.46 -10.31 9.32
N ARG A 511 20.75 -10.53 9.32
CA ARG A 511 21.69 -9.90 10.26
C ARG A 511 22.45 -8.82 9.51
N ILE A 512 22.51 -7.64 10.08
CA ILE A 512 23.42 -6.60 9.65
C ILE A 512 24.82 -7.07 10.01
N MET A 513 25.65 -7.30 9.02
CA MET A 513 27.08 -7.44 9.24
C MET A 513 27.77 -6.12 8.93
N LEU A 514 28.28 -5.47 9.95
CA LEU A 514 29.40 -4.56 9.81
C LEU A 514 30.61 -5.45 9.57
N PHE A 515 31.13 -5.43 8.35
CA PHE A 515 32.23 -6.31 7.95
C PHE A 515 33.51 -5.98 8.70
N CYS A 516 33.95 -6.90 9.54
CA CYS A 516 35.36 -7.29 9.58
C CYS A 516 35.47 -8.50 8.64
N GLY A 517 36.35 -8.46 7.66
CA GLY A 517 36.48 -9.46 6.61
C GLY A 517 36.43 -10.89 7.12
N ASP A 518 35.79 -11.74 6.36
CA ASP A 518 35.71 -13.21 6.24
C ASP A 518 36.08 -14.15 7.41
N GLN A 519 36.05 -13.66 8.65
CA GLN A 519 36.23 -14.48 9.84
C GLN A 519 34.90 -14.49 10.59
N GLY A 520 34.22 -15.64 10.52
CA GLY A 520 32.90 -15.88 11.10
C GLY A 520 32.75 -15.39 12.54
N PHE A 521 31.65 -14.68 12.77
CA PHE A 521 31.06 -14.44 14.06
C PHE A 521 30.01 -15.50 14.35
#